data_dc6e06479bb900690964f0c32e19d11e
#
_entry.id   dc6e06479bb900690964f0c32e19d11e
#
_cell.length_a   1.000
_cell.length_b   1.000
_cell.length_c   1.000
_cell.angle_alpha   90.00
_cell.angle_beta   90.00
_cell.angle_gamma   90.00
#
_symmetry.space_group_name_H-M   'P 1'
#
loop_
_entity.id
_entity.type
_entity.pdbx_description
1 polymer ?
#
loop_
_entity_poly.entity_id
_entity_poly.type
_entity_poly.pdbx_seq_one_letter_code
_entity_poly.pdbx_strand_id
1 'polypeptide(L)'
;MITFLKSVVNFLSAPQYLVTVMLVGLLLAIHWRPLWTKKGGIVLLALVGGGIGVSYLDPNFNKVATLPDNVPIVGMIFLVGFFFWFAMSQAYENDRRIAAGLPTIEGKDSQQKVFSWPDLVYVELICLVVVTAVMIVWSIVLKAPLEEPANPTDSPNPAKAPWSFLGLQEMLVYFDPWLAGVVLPSLIIVGLMAIPFIDTNPKGSGYFTFRQRRAEITL
;
A
#
# COMPACT_ATOMS: atom_id res chain seq x y z
N MET A 1 -7.26 -29.38 -13.96
CA MET A 1 -6.95 -28.60 -12.73
C MET A 1 -6.65 -27.12 -13.05
N ILE A 2 -5.69 -26.80 -13.90
CA ILE A 2 -5.33 -25.41 -14.26
C ILE A 2 -6.51 -24.65 -14.89
N THR A 3 -7.25 -25.28 -15.81
CA THR A 3 -8.42 -24.67 -16.46
C THR A 3 -9.54 -24.34 -15.46
N PHE A 4 -9.79 -25.22 -14.51
CA PHE A 4 -10.75 -25.00 -13.43
C PHE A 4 -10.31 -23.85 -12.53
N LEU A 5 -9.02 -23.81 -12.15
CA LEU A 5 -8.47 -22.72 -11.34
C LEU A 5 -8.59 -21.37 -12.05
N LYS A 6 -8.25 -21.31 -13.35
CA LYS A 6 -8.44 -20.11 -14.19
C LYS A 6 -9.90 -19.67 -14.25
N SER A 7 -10.84 -20.60 -14.38
CA SER A 7 -12.27 -20.30 -14.38
C SER A 7 -12.75 -19.70 -13.06
N VAL A 8 -12.30 -20.25 -11.93
CA VAL A 8 -12.62 -19.73 -10.59
C VAL A 8 -12.04 -18.33 -10.39
N VAL A 9 -10.77 -18.13 -10.77
CA VAL A 9 -10.12 -16.81 -10.67
C VAL A 9 -10.84 -15.81 -11.54
N ASN A 10 -11.16 -16.11 -12.79
CA ASN A 10 -11.88 -15.22 -13.68
C ASN A 10 -13.28 -14.88 -13.17
N PHE A 11 -13.97 -15.83 -12.57
CA PHE A 11 -15.29 -15.58 -11.97
C PHE A 11 -15.19 -14.63 -10.77
N LEU A 12 -14.24 -14.88 -9.85
CA LEU A 12 -14.04 -14.04 -8.67
C LEU A 12 -13.48 -12.66 -9.01
N SER A 13 -12.77 -12.53 -10.14
CA SER A 13 -12.21 -11.27 -10.62
C SER A 13 -13.21 -10.44 -11.43
N ALA A 14 -14.42 -10.94 -11.66
CA ALA A 14 -15.45 -10.13 -12.29
C ALA A 14 -15.80 -8.93 -11.40
N PRO A 15 -15.94 -7.70 -11.97
CA PRO A 15 -16.06 -6.46 -11.18
C PRO A 15 -17.15 -6.50 -10.11
N GLN A 16 -18.28 -7.16 -10.40
CA GLN A 16 -19.39 -7.29 -9.47
C GLN A 16 -19.08 -8.10 -8.21
N TYR A 17 -18.10 -9.02 -8.29
CA TYR A 17 -17.73 -9.88 -7.15
C TYR A 17 -16.42 -9.44 -6.50
N LEU A 18 -15.49 -8.89 -7.31
CA LEU A 18 -14.14 -8.58 -6.87
C LEU A 18 -14.12 -7.67 -5.63
N VAL A 19 -14.85 -6.55 -5.68
CA VAL A 19 -14.88 -5.59 -4.57
C VAL A 19 -15.45 -6.23 -3.31
N THR A 20 -16.55 -6.97 -3.44
CA THR A 20 -17.18 -7.64 -2.30
C THR A 20 -16.26 -8.72 -1.71
N VAL A 21 -15.63 -9.53 -2.56
CA VAL A 21 -14.69 -10.57 -2.11
C VAL A 21 -13.48 -9.97 -1.42
N MET A 22 -12.93 -8.87 -1.95
CA MET A 22 -11.80 -8.17 -1.34
C MET A 22 -12.17 -7.56 0.01
N LEU A 23 -13.31 -6.88 0.12
CA LEU A 23 -13.77 -6.28 1.39
C LEU A 23 -14.06 -7.34 2.45
N VAL A 24 -14.80 -8.39 2.10
CA VAL A 24 -15.08 -9.49 3.03
C VAL A 24 -13.79 -10.19 3.42
N GLY A 25 -12.91 -10.47 2.47
CA GLY A 25 -11.59 -11.06 2.73
C GLY A 25 -10.74 -10.22 3.66
N LEU A 26 -10.70 -8.90 3.46
CA LEU A 26 -9.99 -7.95 4.33
C LEU A 26 -10.57 -7.93 5.74
N LEU A 27 -11.90 -7.85 5.89
CA LEU A 27 -12.56 -7.87 7.19
C LEU A 27 -12.29 -9.18 7.95
N LEU A 28 -12.37 -10.32 7.26
CA LEU A 28 -12.03 -11.62 7.85
C LEU A 28 -10.56 -11.69 8.25
N ALA A 29 -9.65 -11.21 7.39
CA ALA A 29 -8.23 -11.17 7.66
C ALA A 29 -7.90 -10.30 8.89
N ILE A 30 -8.49 -9.10 9.01
CA ILE A 30 -8.30 -8.22 10.17
C ILE A 30 -8.68 -8.92 11.48
N HIS A 31 -9.75 -9.72 11.48
CA HIS A 31 -10.22 -10.43 12.67
C HIS A 31 -9.45 -11.75 12.93
N TRP A 32 -8.73 -12.26 11.95
CA TRP A 32 -7.99 -13.53 12.07
C TRP A 32 -6.60 -13.32 12.67
N ARG A 33 -6.54 -13.24 14.00
CA ARG A 33 -5.32 -12.95 14.77
C ARG A 33 -4.07 -13.78 14.45
N PRO A 34 -4.16 -15.11 14.14
CA PRO A 34 -2.97 -15.88 13.79
C PRO A 34 -2.18 -15.32 12.59
N LEU A 35 -2.87 -14.62 11.67
CA LEU A 35 -2.26 -14.00 10.50
C LEU A 35 -1.24 -12.90 10.88
N TRP A 36 -1.47 -12.22 11.99
CA TRP A 36 -0.69 -11.07 12.46
C TRP A 36 0.49 -11.47 13.38
N THR A 37 0.73 -12.77 13.52
CA THR A 37 1.94 -13.29 14.19
C THR A 37 3.10 -13.38 13.21
N LYS A 38 4.34 -13.47 13.72
CA LYS A 38 5.53 -13.66 12.86
C LYS A 38 5.40 -14.88 11.95
N LYS A 39 4.89 -16.01 12.48
CA LYS A 39 4.65 -17.23 11.68
C LYS A 39 3.58 -16.98 10.61
N GLY A 40 2.48 -16.30 10.96
CA GLY A 40 1.43 -15.92 10.02
C GLY A 40 1.95 -15.02 8.91
N GLY A 41 2.79 -14.04 9.23
CA GLY A 41 3.42 -13.16 8.24
C GLY A 41 4.32 -13.91 7.26
N ILE A 42 5.11 -14.87 7.75
CA ILE A 42 5.95 -15.72 6.88
C ILE A 42 5.08 -16.56 5.94
N VAL A 43 4.00 -17.14 6.46
CA VAL A 43 3.05 -17.93 5.63
C VAL A 43 2.37 -17.04 4.60
N LEU A 44 1.92 -15.83 5.00
CA LEU A 44 1.32 -14.88 4.08
C LEU A 44 2.28 -14.47 2.97
N LEU A 45 3.52 -14.13 3.32
CA LEU A 45 4.55 -13.78 2.35
C LEU A 45 4.85 -14.94 1.39
N ALA A 46 4.93 -16.17 1.91
CA ALA A 46 5.14 -17.38 1.10
C ALA A 46 3.96 -17.64 0.15
N LEU A 47 2.73 -17.42 0.60
CA LEU A 47 1.53 -17.61 -0.24
C LEU A 47 1.45 -16.53 -1.34
N VAL A 48 1.66 -15.27 -0.99
CA VAL A 48 1.63 -14.15 -1.97
C VAL A 48 2.80 -14.28 -2.94
N GLY A 49 4.02 -14.46 -2.43
CA GLY A 49 5.21 -14.59 -3.26
C GLY A 49 5.18 -15.87 -4.13
N GLY A 50 4.74 -16.99 -3.55
CA GLY A 50 4.56 -18.24 -4.29
C GLY A 50 3.45 -18.14 -5.35
N GLY A 51 2.33 -17.51 -5.02
CA GLY A 51 1.24 -17.26 -5.96
C GLY A 51 1.67 -16.40 -7.15
N ILE A 52 2.35 -15.27 -6.88
CA ILE A 52 2.92 -14.42 -7.93
C ILE A 52 3.98 -15.18 -8.72
N GLY A 53 4.88 -15.93 -8.06
CA GLY A 53 5.91 -16.74 -8.72
C GLY A 53 5.31 -17.80 -9.66
N VAL A 54 4.26 -18.49 -9.24
CA VAL A 54 3.53 -19.43 -10.12
C VAL A 54 2.81 -18.71 -11.26
N SER A 55 2.28 -17.51 -11.01
CA SER A 55 1.62 -16.70 -12.04
C SER A 55 2.59 -16.28 -13.16
N TYR A 56 3.88 -16.12 -12.87
CA TYR A 56 4.90 -15.83 -13.90
C TYR A 56 5.11 -16.99 -14.89
N LEU A 57 4.64 -18.20 -14.58
CA LEU A 57 4.64 -19.33 -15.53
C LEU A 57 3.58 -19.16 -16.64
N ASP A 58 2.59 -18.29 -16.43
CA ASP A 58 1.63 -17.94 -17.49
C ASP A 58 2.24 -16.86 -18.40
N PRO A 59 2.37 -17.13 -19.73
CA PRO A 59 2.99 -16.18 -20.64
C PRO A 59 2.29 -14.82 -20.70
N ASN A 60 0.97 -14.78 -20.52
CA ASN A 60 0.22 -13.53 -20.54
C ASN A 60 0.50 -12.70 -19.28
N PHE A 61 0.49 -13.35 -18.12
CA PHE A 61 0.83 -12.67 -16.86
C PHE A 61 2.28 -12.16 -16.89
N ASN A 62 3.22 -13.00 -17.30
CA ASN A 62 4.63 -12.62 -17.42
C ASN A 62 4.79 -11.39 -18.32
N LYS A 63 4.20 -11.39 -19.51
CA LYS A 63 4.28 -10.27 -20.45
C LYS A 63 3.75 -8.97 -19.84
N VAL A 64 2.66 -9.02 -19.08
CA VAL A 64 2.07 -7.83 -18.45
C VAL A 64 2.89 -7.39 -17.24
N ALA A 65 3.27 -8.33 -16.36
CA ALA A 65 3.96 -8.02 -15.10
C ALA A 65 5.40 -7.51 -15.31
N THR A 66 6.04 -7.88 -16.43
CA THR A 66 7.39 -7.42 -16.77
C THR A 66 7.45 -6.14 -17.58
N LEU A 67 6.30 -5.54 -17.93
CA LEU A 67 6.29 -4.19 -18.49
C LEU A 67 6.91 -3.20 -17.48
N PRO A 68 7.75 -2.26 -17.94
CA PRO A 68 8.43 -1.32 -17.05
C PRO A 68 7.49 -0.57 -16.10
N ASP A 69 6.28 -0.23 -16.56
CA ASP A 69 5.26 0.46 -15.76
C ASP A 69 4.64 -0.43 -14.68
N ASN A 70 4.60 -1.75 -14.89
CA ASN A 70 3.97 -2.70 -13.98
C ASN A 70 4.95 -3.30 -12.96
N VAL A 71 6.25 -3.26 -13.21
CA VAL A 71 7.27 -3.75 -12.26
C VAL A 71 7.17 -3.05 -10.89
N PRO A 72 7.02 -1.71 -10.80
CA PRO A 72 6.79 -1.03 -9.54
C PRO A 72 5.51 -1.49 -8.83
N ILE A 73 4.45 -1.77 -9.58
CA ILE A 73 3.17 -2.23 -9.02
C ILE A 73 3.33 -3.58 -8.34
N VAL A 74 4.02 -4.52 -8.99
CA VAL A 74 4.33 -5.83 -8.40
C VAL A 74 5.18 -5.67 -7.13
N GLY A 75 6.18 -4.78 -7.18
CA GLY A 75 7.01 -4.44 -6.00
C GLY A 75 6.17 -3.84 -4.85
N MET A 76 5.22 -2.95 -5.17
CA MET A 76 4.33 -2.34 -4.18
C MET A 76 3.43 -3.36 -3.46
N ILE A 77 3.03 -4.45 -4.10
CA ILE A 77 2.24 -5.50 -3.44
C ILE A 77 3.00 -6.02 -2.21
N PHE A 78 4.30 -6.28 -2.36
CA PHE A 78 5.13 -6.74 -1.25
C PHE A 78 5.38 -5.64 -0.21
N LEU A 79 5.68 -4.43 -0.66
CA LEU A 79 5.99 -3.31 0.22
C LEU A 79 4.78 -2.91 1.07
N VAL A 80 3.64 -2.65 0.43
CA VAL A 80 2.39 -2.29 1.11
C VAL A 80 1.89 -3.45 1.97
N GLY A 81 1.95 -4.67 1.46
CA GLY A 81 1.59 -5.88 2.20
C GLY A 81 2.43 -6.06 3.47
N PHE A 82 3.74 -5.82 3.39
CA PHE A 82 4.64 -5.88 4.55
C PHE A 82 4.29 -4.83 5.60
N PHE A 83 4.16 -3.56 5.23
CA PHE A 83 3.85 -2.51 6.19
C PHE A 83 2.45 -2.64 6.80
N PHE A 84 1.48 -3.09 6.01
CA PHE A 84 0.15 -3.41 6.53
C PHE A 84 0.20 -4.56 7.55
N TRP A 85 0.88 -5.67 7.21
CA TRP A 85 1.08 -6.76 8.15
C TRP A 85 1.84 -6.29 9.41
N PHE A 86 2.86 -5.47 9.26
CA PHE A 86 3.65 -4.93 10.36
C PHE A 86 2.78 -4.11 11.32
N ALA A 87 1.96 -3.19 10.81
CA ALA A 87 1.03 -2.40 11.60
C ALA A 87 0.01 -3.28 12.35
N MET A 88 -0.57 -4.27 11.67
CA MET A 88 -1.50 -5.22 12.29
C MET A 88 -0.80 -6.12 13.33
N SER A 89 0.44 -6.51 13.08
CA SER A 89 1.26 -7.28 14.03
C SER A 89 1.54 -6.48 15.30
N GLN A 90 1.83 -5.19 15.17
CA GLN A 90 1.97 -4.29 16.33
C GLN A 90 0.64 -4.14 17.09
N ALA A 91 -0.47 -3.97 16.37
CA ALA A 91 -1.79 -3.91 17.00
C ALA A 91 -2.11 -5.18 17.81
N TYR A 92 -1.80 -6.35 17.26
CA TYR A 92 -1.96 -7.64 17.96
C TYR A 92 -1.10 -7.71 19.23
N GLU A 93 0.16 -7.32 19.14
CA GLU A 93 1.08 -7.32 20.29
C GLU A 93 0.64 -6.29 21.34
N ASN A 94 0.23 -5.09 20.92
CA ASN A 94 -0.27 -4.06 21.84
C ASN A 94 -1.52 -4.51 22.60
N ASP A 95 -2.49 -5.14 21.91
CA ASP A 95 -3.66 -5.71 22.56
C ASP A 95 -3.29 -6.75 23.63
N ARG A 96 -2.27 -7.57 23.35
CA ARG A 96 -1.74 -8.57 24.30
C ARG A 96 -1.07 -7.91 25.50
N ARG A 97 -0.27 -6.87 25.25
CA ARG A 97 0.43 -6.12 26.29
C ARG A 97 -0.54 -5.37 27.21
N ILE A 98 -1.54 -4.71 26.63
CA ILE A 98 -2.60 -4.02 27.37
C ILE A 98 -3.38 -5.02 28.25
N ALA A 99 -3.72 -6.19 27.72
CA ALA A 99 -4.38 -7.24 28.49
C ALA A 99 -3.54 -7.76 29.65
N ALA A 100 -2.20 -7.69 29.54
CA ALA A 100 -1.24 -8.06 30.60
C ALA A 100 -0.89 -6.89 31.53
N GLY A 101 -1.52 -5.71 31.41
CA GLY A 101 -1.20 -4.51 32.18
C GLY A 101 0.14 -3.86 31.85
N LEU A 102 0.73 -4.22 30.71
CA LEU A 102 2.01 -3.67 30.25
C LEU A 102 1.77 -2.45 29.32
N PRO A 103 2.72 -1.50 29.26
CA PRO A 103 2.63 -0.41 28.30
C PRO A 103 2.69 -0.92 26.86
N THR A 104 2.10 -0.17 25.91
CA THR A 104 2.23 -0.44 24.47
C THR A 104 3.69 -0.37 24.03
N ILE A 105 4.02 -0.93 22.86
CA ILE A 105 5.37 -0.86 22.29
C ILE A 105 5.79 0.60 22.13
N GLU A 106 4.95 1.40 21.51
CA GLU A 106 5.18 2.82 21.26
C GLU A 106 5.26 3.62 22.56
N GLY A 107 4.44 3.27 23.56
CA GLY A 107 4.48 3.88 24.89
C GLY A 107 5.78 3.61 25.63
N LYS A 108 6.41 2.45 25.41
CA LYS A 108 7.73 2.13 25.96
C LYS A 108 8.82 2.93 25.24
N ASP A 109 8.75 2.97 23.91
CA ASP A 109 9.77 3.61 23.07
C ASP A 109 9.71 5.15 23.20
N SER A 110 8.54 5.74 23.46
CA SER A 110 8.36 7.18 23.69
C SER A 110 9.12 7.72 24.91
N GLN A 111 9.59 6.83 25.82
CA GLN A 111 10.45 7.23 26.94
C GLN A 111 11.90 7.46 26.52
N GLN A 112 12.31 7.02 25.34
CA GLN A 112 13.66 7.21 24.81
C GLN A 112 13.70 8.52 24.03
N LYS A 113 14.52 9.45 24.50
CA LYS A 113 14.77 10.71 23.79
C LYS A 113 15.89 10.50 22.78
N VAL A 114 15.66 10.93 21.56
CA VAL A 114 16.64 10.97 20.48
C VAL A 114 16.91 12.42 20.12
N PHE A 115 18.17 12.79 19.93
CA PHE A 115 18.51 14.13 19.46
C PHE A 115 18.09 14.30 18.01
N SER A 116 17.40 15.39 17.72
CA SER A 116 17.05 15.73 16.31
C SER A 116 18.31 15.97 15.49
N TRP A 117 19.30 16.62 16.11
CA TRP A 117 20.63 16.82 15.56
C TRP A 117 21.68 16.28 16.54
N PRO A 118 22.65 15.44 16.12
CA PRO A 118 22.89 14.95 14.75
C PRO A 118 22.11 13.66 14.40
N ASP A 119 21.56 12.92 15.37
CA ASP A 119 21.17 11.51 15.22
C ASP A 119 20.07 11.31 14.19
N LEU A 120 18.95 12.03 14.32
CA LEU A 120 17.82 11.90 13.38
C LEU A 120 18.20 12.35 11.97
N VAL A 121 18.90 13.49 11.87
CA VAL A 121 19.32 14.05 10.57
C VAL A 121 20.28 13.13 9.83
N TYR A 122 21.19 12.44 10.53
CA TYR A 122 22.05 11.46 9.88
C TYR A 122 21.30 10.24 9.36
N VAL A 123 20.32 9.74 10.11
CA VAL A 123 19.46 8.64 9.63
C VAL A 123 18.69 9.05 8.38
N GLU A 124 18.11 10.24 8.38
CA GLU A 124 17.38 10.78 7.23
C GLU A 124 18.30 10.97 6.02
N LEU A 125 19.50 11.50 6.21
CA LEU A 125 20.50 11.66 5.16
C LEU A 125 20.93 10.31 4.56
N ILE A 126 21.17 9.31 5.40
CA ILE A 126 21.53 7.97 4.93
C ILE A 126 20.39 7.39 4.10
N CYS A 127 19.14 7.50 4.57
CA CYS A 127 17.96 7.07 3.83
C CYS A 127 17.86 7.77 2.47
N LEU A 128 18.06 9.09 2.45
CA LEU A 128 18.03 9.87 1.20
C LEU A 128 19.08 9.38 0.22
N VAL A 129 20.33 9.20 0.65
CA VAL A 129 21.43 8.73 -0.20
C VAL A 129 21.14 7.33 -0.74
N VAL A 130 20.72 6.41 0.12
CA VAL A 130 20.40 5.03 -0.27
C VAL A 130 19.26 5.00 -1.28
N VAL A 131 18.15 5.69 -1.01
CA VAL A 131 17.00 5.75 -1.92
C VAL A 131 17.39 6.38 -3.25
N THR A 132 18.18 7.47 -3.23
CA THR A 132 18.67 8.11 -4.45
C THR A 132 19.53 7.14 -5.28
N ALA A 133 20.45 6.41 -4.66
CA ALA A 133 21.27 5.42 -5.35
C ALA A 133 20.41 4.30 -5.96
N VAL A 134 19.43 3.79 -5.22
CA VAL A 134 18.48 2.79 -5.73
C VAL A 134 17.71 3.33 -6.93
N MET A 135 17.19 4.56 -6.86
CA MET A 135 16.44 5.18 -7.95
C MET A 135 17.31 5.41 -9.21
N ILE A 136 18.58 5.76 -9.04
CA ILE A 136 19.51 5.89 -10.18
C ILE A 136 19.72 4.53 -10.86
N VAL A 137 20.02 3.49 -10.07
CA VAL A 137 20.17 2.12 -10.61
C VAL A 137 18.89 1.66 -11.30
N TRP A 138 17.74 1.90 -10.69
CA TRP A 138 16.44 1.59 -11.24
C TRP A 138 16.20 2.26 -12.60
N SER A 139 16.47 3.55 -12.71
CA SER A 139 16.30 4.32 -13.96
C SER A 139 17.22 3.85 -15.10
N ILE A 140 18.37 3.28 -14.77
CA ILE A 140 19.32 2.73 -15.75
C ILE A 140 18.86 1.34 -16.21
N VAL A 141 18.41 0.49 -15.28
CA VAL A 141 18.05 -0.91 -15.54
C VAL A 141 16.69 -1.02 -16.21
N LEU A 142 15.71 -0.26 -15.72
CA LEU A 142 14.34 -0.22 -16.25
C LEU A 142 14.18 0.99 -17.17
N LYS A 143 14.36 0.75 -18.47
CA LYS A 143 14.15 1.77 -19.49
C LYS A 143 12.66 2.01 -19.68
N ALA A 144 12.24 3.27 -19.62
CA ALA A 144 10.89 3.66 -20.04
C ALA A 144 10.71 3.39 -21.54
N PRO A 145 9.57 2.83 -21.97
CA PRO A 145 9.29 2.69 -23.39
C PRO A 145 9.18 4.09 -24.02
N LEU A 146 9.95 4.31 -25.08
CA LEU A 146 9.84 5.52 -25.88
C LEU A 146 8.76 5.31 -26.94
N GLU A 147 7.84 6.23 -27.04
CA GLU A 147 6.87 6.31 -28.14
C GLU A 147 7.51 6.93 -29.39
N GLU A 148 6.79 6.88 -30.49
CA GLU A 148 7.22 7.51 -31.72
C GLU A 148 7.39 9.04 -31.54
N PRO A 149 8.22 9.70 -32.36
CA PRO A 149 8.38 11.16 -32.31
C PRO A 149 7.03 11.87 -32.41
N ALA A 150 6.87 12.94 -31.65
CA ALA A 150 5.62 13.70 -31.62
C ALA A 150 5.21 14.14 -33.05
N ASN A 151 4.03 13.75 -33.47
CA ASN A 151 3.43 14.14 -34.72
C ASN A 151 2.21 15.02 -34.44
N PRO A 152 2.15 16.29 -34.86
CA PRO A 152 1.01 17.17 -34.57
C PRO A 152 -0.28 16.76 -35.30
N THR A 153 -0.18 15.88 -36.31
CA THR A 153 -1.33 15.41 -37.09
C THR A 153 -1.82 14.03 -36.68
N ASP A 154 -1.10 13.33 -35.81
CA ASP A 154 -1.42 11.97 -35.38
C ASP A 154 -1.29 11.84 -33.87
N SER A 155 -2.36 11.44 -33.21
CA SER A 155 -2.34 11.18 -31.78
C SER A 155 -2.16 9.69 -31.53
N PRO A 156 -1.22 9.29 -30.62
CA PRO A 156 -1.06 7.88 -30.27
C PRO A 156 -2.39 7.29 -29.79
N ASN A 157 -2.80 6.19 -30.36
CA ASN A 157 -4.04 5.52 -29.98
C ASN A 157 -3.78 4.08 -29.49
N PRO A 158 -4.17 3.75 -28.26
CA PRO A 158 -4.87 4.61 -27.28
C PRO A 158 -3.90 5.40 -26.40
N ALA A 159 -4.07 6.72 -26.34
CA ALA A 159 -3.42 7.54 -25.32
C ALA A 159 -4.07 7.25 -23.97
N LYS A 160 -3.36 6.52 -23.11
CA LYS A 160 -3.84 6.16 -21.75
C LYS A 160 -3.02 6.91 -20.72
N ALA A 161 -3.70 7.50 -19.74
CA ALA A 161 -3.02 8.04 -18.57
C ALA A 161 -2.36 6.91 -17.76
N PRO A 162 -1.23 7.18 -17.07
CA PRO A 162 -0.67 6.25 -16.11
C PRO A 162 -1.71 5.83 -15.07
N TRP A 163 -1.63 4.57 -14.65
CA TRP A 163 -2.60 3.97 -13.71
C TRP A 163 -2.78 4.78 -12.40
N SER A 164 -1.75 5.50 -11.97
CA SER A 164 -1.79 6.36 -10.77
C SER A 164 -2.78 7.53 -10.88
N PHE A 165 -3.15 7.92 -12.10
CA PHE A 165 -4.12 9.00 -12.36
C PHE A 165 -5.54 8.49 -12.65
N LEU A 166 -5.78 7.17 -12.68
CA LEU A 166 -7.10 6.62 -13.04
C LEU A 166 -8.20 7.10 -12.07
N GLY A 167 -7.91 7.16 -10.76
CA GLY A 167 -8.86 7.68 -9.78
C GLY A 167 -9.23 9.15 -10.02
N LEU A 168 -8.26 9.96 -10.40
CA LEU A 168 -8.50 11.37 -10.75
C LEU A 168 -9.30 11.50 -12.05
N GLN A 169 -9.01 10.65 -13.04
CA GLN A 169 -9.78 10.60 -14.30
C GLN A 169 -11.24 10.22 -14.05
N GLU A 170 -11.50 9.23 -13.21
CA GLU A 170 -12.87 8.85 -12.84
C GLU A 170 -13.60 9.99 -12.14
N MET A 171 -12.95 10.72 -11.25
CA MET A 171 -13.55 11.90 -10.63
C MET A 171 -13.89 12.98 -11.67
N LEU A 172 -13.05 13.19 -12.69
CA LEU A 172 -13.30 14.15 -13.77
C LEU A 172 -14.45 13.78 -14.70
N VAL A 173 -14.87 12.52 -14.72
CA VAL A 173 -16.07 12.07 -15.46
C VAL A 173 -17.36 12.56 -14.80
N TYR A 174 -17.38 12.59 -13.44
CA TYR A 174 -18.62 12.87 -12.69
C TYR A 174 -18.69 14.29 -12.13
N PHE A 175 -17.55 14.94 -11.95
CA PHE A 175 -17.46 16.26 -11.32
C PHE A 175 -16.82 17.27 -12.27
N ASP A 176 -17.16 18.54 -12.05
CA ASP A 176 -16.48 19.65 -12.73
C ASP A 176 -14.95 19.58 -12.49
N PRO A 177 -14.13 19.92 -13.52
CA PRO A 177 -12.67 19.86 -13.41
C PRO A 177 -12.07 20.61 -12.22
N TRP A 178 -12.67 21.73 -11.86
CA TRP A 178 -12.26 22.51 -10.68
C TRP A 178 -12.49 21.71 -9.38
N LEU A 179 -13.66 21.10 -9.26
CA LEU A 179 -14.00 20.29 -8.09
C LEU A 179 -13.13 19.04 -8.00
N ALA A 180 -13.04 18.28 -9.08
CA ALA A 180 -12.30 17.02 -9.12
C ALA A 180 -10.78 17.19 -9.06
N GLY A 181 -10.23 18.22 -9.74
CA GLY A 181 -8.79 18.41 -9.86
C GLY A 181 -8.16 19.27 -8.77
N VAL A 182 -8.94 20.13 -8.11
CA VAL A 182 -8.41 21.07 -7.12
C VAL A 182 -9.05 20.86 -5.75
N VAL A 183 -10.38 20.97 -5.65
CA VAL A 183 -11.05 20.99 -4.33
C VAL A 183 -10.90 19.65 -3.61
N LEU A 184 -11.27 18.54 -4.25
CA LEU A 184 -11.23 17.21 -3.61
C LEU A 184 -9.80 16.77 -3.25
N PRO A 185 -8.79 16.88 -4.11
CA PRO A 185 -7.41 16.58 -3.74
C PRO A 185 -6.89 17.49 -2.63
N SER A 186 -7.23 18.78 -2.65
CA SER A 186 -6.83 19.71 -1.58
C SER A 186 -7.47 19.35 -0.25
N LEU A 187 -8.74 18.98 -0.22
CA LEU A 187 -9.41 18.51 1.00
C LEU A 187 -8.74 17.25 1.58
N ILE A 188 -8.32 16.31 0.73
CA ILE A 188 -7.60 15.12 1.17
C ILE A 188 -6.26 15.52 1.81
N ILE A 189 -5.48 16.36 1.13
CA ILE A 189 -4.17 16.81 1.62
C ILE A 189 -4.31 17.56 2.94
N VAL A 190 -5.20 18.56 2.99
CA VAL A 190 -5.43 19.37 4.20
C VAL A 190 -6.01 18.51 5.32
N GLY A 191 -6.90 17.58 5.01
CA GLY A 191 -7.44 16.63 5.98
C GLY A 191 -6.35 15.77 6.62
N LEU A 192 -5.44 15.21 5.81
CA LEU A 192 -4.30 14.44 6.31
C LEU A 192 -3.34 15.30 7.16
N MET A 193 -3.10 16.55 6.76
CA MET A 193 -2.29 17.51 7.54
C MET A 193 -2.94 17.88 8.88
N ALA A 194 -4.27 17.90 8.95
CA ALA A 194 -5.01 18.24 10.15
C ALA A 194 -5.04 17.12 11.20
N ILE A 195 -4.87 15.86 10.81
CA ILE A 195 -4.98 14.70 11.72
C ILE A 195 -4.17 14.87 13.01
N PRO A 196 -2.88 15.27 13.01
CA PRO A 196 -2.12 15.42 14.24
C PRO A 196 -2.67 16.46 15.21
N PHE A 197 -3.42 17.45 14.70
CA PHE A 197 -3.98 18.54 15.48
C PHE A 197 -5.38 18.24 16.02
N ILE A 198 -6.13 17.41 15.33
CA ILE A 198 -7.50 17.01 15.72
C ILE A 198 -7.55 15.69 16.47
N ASP A 199 -6.45 14.92 16.48
CA ASP A 199 -6.38 13.65 17.21
C ASP A 199 -6.45 13.90 18.72
N THR A 200 -7.49 13.37 19.32
CA THR A 200 -7.75 13.47 20.77
C THR A 200 -7.03 12.38 21.59
N ASN A 201 -6.01 11.74 21.03
CA ASN A 201 -5.26 10.69 21.72
C ASN A 201 -4.58 11.22 22.99
N PRO A 202 -5.02 10.83 24.21
CA PRO A 202 -4.47 11.36 25.47
C PRO A 202 -3.05 10.89 25.74
N LYS A 203 -2.53 9.92 25.02
CA LYS A 203 -1.19 9.35 25.23
C LYS A 203 -0.09 10.05 24.43
N GLY A 204 -0.45 11.01 23.58
CA GLY A 204 0.49 11.84 22.81
C GLY A 204 1.21 11.13 21.67
N SER A 205 1.43 9.82 21.72
CA SER A 205 1.99 9.01 20.64
C SER A 205 0.92 8.12 20.04
N GLY A 206 0.94 7.95 18.73
CA GLY A 206 0.08 7.00 18.05
C GLY A 206 0.44 5.56 18.44
N TYR A 207 -0.54 4.68 18.46
CA TYR A 207 -0.34 3.24 18.65
C TYR A 207 -1.45 2.46 17.96
N PHE A 208 -1.10 1.28 17.48
CA PHE A 208 -2.05 0.39 16.82
C PHE A 208 -2.66 -0.58 17.83
N THR A 209 -4.01 -0.72 17.81
CA THR A 209 -4.75 -1.71 18.60
C THR A 209 -5.99 -2.18 17.85
N PHE A 210 -6.46 -3.42 18.11
CA PHE A 210 -7.74 -3.89 17.58
C PHE A 210 -8.92 -3.60 18.52
N ARG A 211 -8.67 -3.44 19.82
CA ARG A 211 -9.72 -3.35 20.84
C ARG A 211 -10.06 -1.92 21.22
N GLN A 212 -9.06 -1.07 21.28
CA GLN A 212 -9.25 0.34 21.59
C GLN A 212 -9.45 1.13 20.30
N ARG A 213 -10.30 2.15 20.34
CA ARG A 213 -10.57 3.05 19.20
C ARG A 213 -11.02 2.31 17.93
N ARG A 214 -11.88 1.31 18.11
CA ARG A 214 -12.38 0.48 17.01
C ARG A 214 -13.09 1.29 15.92
N ALA A 215 -13.89 2.25 16.32
CA ALA A 215 -14.67 3.08 15.39
C ALA A 215 -13.72 3.92 14.51
N GLU A 216 -12.71 4.53 15.10
CA GLU A 216 -11.76 5.38 14.39
C GLU A 216 -10.83 4.60 13.45
N ILE A 217 -10.61 3.30 13.71
CA ILE A 217 -9.77 2.43 12.86
C ILE A 217 -10.58 1.82 11.71
N THR A 218 -11.89 1.60 11.92
CA THR A 218 -12.76 0.95 10.92
C THR A 218 -13.47 1.94 9.99
N LEU A 219 -13.58 3.19 10.35
CA LEU A 219 -14.13 4.28 9.54
C LEU A 219 -13.04 4.98 8.76
#